data_d25fca9ba8487a53e1afacf72a6f4475
#
_entry.id   d25fca9ba8487a53e1afacf72a6f4475
#
_cell.length_a   1.000
_cell.length_b   1.000
_cell.length_c   1.000
_cell.angle_alpha   90.00
_cell.angle_beta   90.00
_cell.angle_gamma   90.00
#
_symmetry.space_group_name_H-M   'P 1'
#
loop_
_entity.id
_entity.type
_entity.pdbx_description
1 polymer ?
#
loop_
_entity_poly.entity_id
_entity_poly.type
_entity_poly.pdbx_seq_one_letter_code
_entity_poly.pdbx_strand_id
1 'polypeptide(L)'
;HTSIGGQLSKYCGDEKAMELMDQVINNFKRFHPKPEEVQCSNPVAEPDFIKPYFGLRLFPVWHVGTDYLHEIGKNWYDYLVDNGVKFRWEEKVTNIDFNKQEVYTDISQFNYDQLIFGVGKSGIDFGKKLAEKYELPTEPKSVQIGVRFEAPQKHFQKLIDVSYDFKLYRKYDDKGVSLRSFCTNNNAAYVAAEHTYGDISYNGHAKKDPSYRNDMTNFGILMEIRNIDKPFDWSRAAVEKLQHEGVGLFYSPSQR
;
A
#
# COMPACT_ATOMS: atom_id res chain seq x y z
N HIS A 1 -2.02 2.02 -8.08
CA HIS A 1 -0.80 1.34 -8.50
C HIS A 1 -1.07 -0.14 -8.70
N THR A 2 -0.85 -0.65 -9.91
CA THR A 2 -1.30 -1.97 -10.35
C THR A 2 -0.26 -3.10 -10.26
N SER A 3 0.81 -2.95 -9.50
CA SER A 3 1.75 -4.06 -9.25
C SER A 3 1.15 -5.23 -8.45
N ILE A 4 -0.09 -5.08 -7.98
CA ILE A 4 -0.86 -6.11 -7.27
C ILE A 4 -1.02 -7.37 -8.15
N GLY A 5 -1.20 -7.22 -9.46
CA GLY A 5 -1.33 -8.34 -10.39
C GLY A 5 -0.15 -9.30 -10.38
N GLY A 6 1.07 -8.81 -10.20
CA GLY A 6 2.28 -9.66 -10.20
C GLY A 6 2.39 -10.64 -9.02
N GLN A 7 1.71 -10.39 -7.91
CA GLN A 7 1.59 -11.36 -6.82
C GLN A 7 0.40 -12.29 -7.04
N LEU A 8 -0.69 -11.75 -7.52
CA LEU A 8 -1.91 -12.51 -7.79
C LEU A 8 -1.69 -13.60 -8.83
N SER A 9 -0.88 -13.33 -9.87
CA SER A 9 -0.51 -14.29 -10.90
C SER A 9 0.10 -15.58 -10.37
N LYS A 10 0.82 -15.51 -9.24
CA LYS A 10 1.41 -16.69 -8.59
C LYS A 10 0.37 -17.67 -8.06
N TYR A 11 -0.84 -17.19 -7.77
CA TYR A 11 -1.92 -17.99 -7.19
C TYR A 11 -2.96 -18.41 -8.21
N CYS A 12 -3.26 -17.57 -9.21
CA CYS A 12 -4.34 -17.82 -10.15
C CYS A 12 -3.93 -17.77 -11.62
N GLY A 13 -2.63 -17.63 -11.94
CA GLY A 13 -2.13 -17.46 -13.29
C GLY A 13 -2.31 -16.04 -13.83
N ASP A 14 -1.58 -15.72 -14.90
CA ASP A 14 -1.51 -14.36 -15.44
C ASP A 14 -2.86 -13.90 -16.02
N GLU A 15 -3.54 -14.76 -16.78
CA GLU A 15 -4.83 -14.43 -17.41
C GLU A 15 -5.89 -14.05 -16.36
N LYS A 16 -6.05 -14.89 -15.33
CA LYS A 16 -7.03 -14.62 -14.26
C LYS A 16 -6.64 -13.41 -13.43
N ALA A 17 -5.35 -13.21 -13.19
CA ALA A 17 -4.86 -12.02 -12.50
C ALA A 17 -5.18 -10.73 -13.28
N MET A 18 -5.02 -10.74 -14.60
CA MET A 18 -5.36 -9.60 -15.46
C MET A 18 -6.87 -9.33 -15.44
N GLU A 19 -7.71 -10.37 -15.60
CA GLU A 19 -9.17 -10.23 -15.49
C GLU A 19 -9.60 -9.57 -14.16
N LEU A 20 -9.05 -10.04 -13.04
CA LEU A 20 -9.35 -9.48 -11.72
C LEU A 20 -8.87 -8.02 -11.58
N MET A 21 -7.71 -7.70 -12.17
CA MET A 21 -7.22 -6.33 -12.20
C MET A 21 -8.14 -5.41 -13.00
N ASP A 22 -8.64 -5.87 -14.16
CA ASP A 22 -9.58 -5.11 -14.96
C ASP A 22 -10.91 -4.88 -14.23
N GLN A 23 -11.39 -5.86 -13.46
CA GLN A 23 -12.56 -5.69 -12.59
C GLN A 23 -12.32 -4.61 -11.53
N VAL A 24 -11.14 -4.60 -10.89
CA VAL A 24 -10.78 -3.57 -9.91
C VAL A 24 -10.76 -2.19 -10.56
N ILE A 25 -10.12 -2.05 -11.73
CA ILE A 25 -10.05 -0.78 -12.46
C ILE A 25 -11.45 -0.30 -12.87
N ASN A 26 -12.29 -1.19 -13.36
CA ASN A 26 -13.66 -0.89 -13.76
C ASN A 26 -14.51 -0.43 -12.56
N ASN A 27 -14.32 -1.02 -11.38
CA ASN A 27 -14.97 -0.57 -10.17
C ASN A 27 -14.51 0.84 -9.77
N PHE A 28 -13.22 1.13 -9.82
CA PHE A 28 -12.73 2.49 -9.58
C PHE A 28 -13.31 3.50 -10.56
N LYS A 29 -13.35 3.18 -11.86
CA LYS A 29 -13.99 4.02 -12.88
C LYS A 29 -15.48 4.23 -12.62
N ARG A 30 -16.19 3.17 -12.25
CA ARG A 30 -17.63 3.23 -11.97
C ARG A 30 -17.99 4.22 -10.87
N PHE A 31 -17.17 4.30 -9.83
CA PHE A 31 -17.43 5.14 -8.66
C PHE A 31 -16.66 6.46 -8.67
N HIS A 32 -15.80 6.68 -9.67
CA HIS A 32 -15.08 7.93 -9.82
C HIS A 32 -16.00 9.04 -10.33
N PRO A 33 -15.96 10.27 -9.75
CA PRO A 33 -16.80 11.39 -10.21
C PRO A 33 -16.48 11.83 -11.63
N LYS A 34 -15.25 11.56 -12.10
CA LYS A 34 -14.77 11.84 -13.46
C LYS A 34 -14.04 10.61 -14.02
N PRO A 35 -14.76 9.57 -14.44
CA PRO A 35 -14.17 8.30 -14.87
C PRO A 35 -13.18 8.41 -16.04
N GLU A 36 -13.34 9.43 -16.89
CA GLU A 36 -12.44 9.73 -18.00
C GLU A 36 -11.03 10.15 -17.55
N GLU A 37 -10.88 10.65 -16.33
CA GLU A 37 -9.59 11.00 -15.74
C GLU A 37 -8.82 9.77 -15.21
N VAL A 38 -9.45 8.61 -15.10
CA VAL A 38 -8.81 7.36 -14.72
C VAL A 38 -8.06 6.78 -15.92
N GLN A 39 -6.81 7.18 -16.07
CA GLN A 39 -5.98 6.86 -17.22
C GLN A 39 -4.82 5.94 -16.84
N CYS A 40 -4.40 5.13 -17.80
CA CYS A 40 -3.23 4.27 -17.69
C CYS A 40 -1.99 4.99 -18.22
N SER A 41 -0.93 5.03 -17.43
CA SER A 41 0.40 5.39 -17.89
C SER A 41 1.18 4.12 -18.17
N ASN A 42 1.47 3.87 -19.46
CA ASN A 42 2.29 2.74 -19.87
C ASN A 42 3.78 3.12 -19.81
N PRO A 43 4.64 2.24 -19.32
CA PRO A 43 6.07 2.48 -19.34
C PRO A 43 6.63 2.35 -20.77
N VAL A 44 7.73 3.02 -21.03
CA VAL A 44 8.56 2.82 -22.24
C VAL A 44 9.72 1.86 -21.94
N ALA A 45 10.53 1.56 -22.94
CA ALA A 45 11.68 0.67 -22.78
C ALA A 45 12.69 1.16 -21.74
N GLU A 46 13.32 0.22 -21.04
CA GLU A 46 14.35 0.51 -20.02
C GLU A 46 15.55 1.24 -20.66
N PRO A 47 15.92 2.41 -20.14
CA PRO A 47 17.03 3.19 -20.68
C PRO A 47 18.39 2.65 -20.17
N ASP A 48 19.41 2.70 -21.05
CA ASP A 48 20.74 2.17 -20.76
C ASP A 48 21.46 2.84 -19.59
N PHE A 49 21.15 4.10 -19.28
CA PHE A 49 21.80 4.83 -18.20
C PHE A 49 21.46 4.28 -16.79
N ILE A 50 20.41 3.48 -16.64
CA ILE A 50 19.98 2.89 -15.35
C ILE A 50 20.75 1.60 -15.08
N LYS A 51 20.92 0.76 -16.11
CA LYS A 51 21.46 -0.61 -15.99
C LYS A 51 22.75 -0.78 -15.21
N PRO A 52 23.75 0.15 -15.26
CA PRO A 52 24.97 -0.02 -14.49
C PRO A 52 24.81 0.09 -12.98
N TYR A 53 23.70 0.69 -12.52
CA TYR A 53 23.51 1.05 -11.12
C TYR A 53 22.35 0.33 -10.46
N PHE A 54 21.24 0.16 -11.21
CA PHE A 54 19.96 -0.35 -10.70
C PHE A 54 19.29 -1.26 -11.72
N GLY A 55 18.51 -2.21 -11.22
CA GLY A 55 17.47 -2.82 -12.03
C GLY A 55 16.22 -1.93 -12.02
N LEU A 56 15.43 -2.00 -13.09
CA LEU A 56 14.18 -1.28 -13.23
C LEU A 56 13.04 -2.28 -13.46
N ARG A 57 11.93 -2.11 -12.76
CA ARG A 57 10.70 -2.85 -13.03
C ARG A 57 9.71 -1.91 -13.69
N LEU A 58 9.21 -2.33 -14.84
CA LEU A 58 8.25 -1.59 -15.65
C LEU A 58 6.89 -2.30 -15.59
N PHE A 59 5.84 -1.53 -15.34
CA PHE A 59 4.46 -2.01 -15.36
C PHE A 59 3.51 -0.83 -15.61
N PRO A 60 2.34 -1.08 -16.19
CA PRO A 60 1.31 -0.06 -16.35
C PRO A 60 0.83 0.46 -14.99
N VAL A 61 0.56 1.76 -14.91
CA VAL A 61 0.05 2.41 -13.70
C VAL A 61 -1.27 3.10 -13.99
N TRP A 62 -2.30 2.71 -13.28
CA TRP A 62 -3.59 3.40 -13.29
C TRP A 62 -3.66 4.41 -12.15
N HIS A 63 -4.08 5.61 -12.46
CA HIS A 63 -4.19 6.71 -11.52
C HIS A 63 -5.63 7.17 -11.37
N VAL A 64 -6.10 7.23 -10.13
CA VAL A 64 -7.45 7.73 -9.80
C VAL A 64 -7.42 9.14 -9.20
N GLY A 65 -6.25 9.64 -8.77
CA GLY A 65 -6.13 10.88 -8.02
C GLY A 65 -6.45 10.70 -6.53
N THR A 66 -5.55 11.16 -5.67
CA THR A 66 -5.76 11.08 -4.22
C THR A 66 -6.89 12.00 -3.76
N ASP A 67 -7.09 13.11 -4.44
CA ASP A 67 -8.15 14.10 -4.22
C ASP A 67 -9.55 13.52 -4.44
N TYR A 68 -9.72 12.52 -5.29
CA TYR A 68 -11.01 11.87 -5.55
C TYR A 68 -11.30 10.65 -4.66
N LEU A 69 -10.33 10.17 -3.88
CA LEU A 69 -10.52 8.92 -3.11
C LEU A 69 -11.68 8.98 -2.12
N HIS A 70 -11.92 10.14 -1.51
CA HIS A 70 -13.03 10.31 -0.59
C HIS A 70 -14.39 10.16 -1.30
N GLU A 71 -14.54 10.81 -2.45
CA GLU A 71 -15.77 10.74 -3.24
C GLU A 71 -16.00 9.36 -3.86
N ILE A 72 -14.93 8.74 -4.37
CA ILE A 72 -14.98 7.34 -4.84
C ILE A 72 -15.45 6.42 -3.71
N GLY A 73 -14.86 6.57 -2.51
CA GLY A 73 -15.24 5.79 -1.33
C GLY A 73 -16.70 5.99 -0.94
N LYS A 74 -17.17 7.24 -0.97
CA LYS A 74 -18.58 7.56 -0.69
C LYS A 74 -19.52 6.93 -1.72
N ASN A 75 -19.25 7.10 -3.00
CA ASN A 75 -20.09 6.56 -4.08
C ASN A 75 -20.15 5.03 -4.01
N TRP A 76 -19.02 4.40 -3.69
CA TRP A 76 -18.97 2.95 -3.52
C TRP A 76 -19.72 2.49 -2.27
N TYR A 77 -19.59 3.20 -1.18
CA TYR A 77 -20.36 2.95 0.05
C TYR A 77 -21.86 3.03 -0.18
N ASP A 78 -22.33 4.13 -0.80
CA ASP A 78 -23.74 4.34 -1.10
C ASP A 78 -24.29 3.19 -1.97
N TYR A 79 -23.56 2.81 -3.02
CA TYR A 79 -23.91 1.67 -3.85
C TYR A 79 -24.05 0.36 -3.07
N LEU A 80 -23.13 0.08 -2.14
CA LEU A 80 -23.18 -1.12 -1.31
C LEU A 80 -24.38 -1.11 -0.37
N VAL A 81 -24.69 0.02 0.23
CA VAL A 81 -25.88 0.19 1.09
C VAL A 81 -27.15 -0.04 0.28
N ASP A 82 -27.26 0.56 -0.89
CA ASP A 82 -28.44 0.40 -1.78
C ASP A 82 -28.62 -1.06 -2.25
N ASN A 83 -27.55 -1.84 -2.27
CA ASN A 83 -27.56 -3.27 -2.58
C ASN A 83 -27.62 -4.17 -1.34
N GLY A 84 -28.00 -3.64 -0.18
CA GLY A 84 -28.34 -4.40 1.03
C GLY A 84 -27.14 -4.77 1.90
N VAL A 85 -25.94 -4.24 1.64
CA VAL A 85 -24.79 -4.42 2.53
C VAL A 85 -25.01 -3.63 3.81
N LYS A 86 -24.86 -4.30 4.94
CA LYS A 86 -25.00 -3.70 6.27
C LYS A 86 -23.63 -3.31 6.82
N PHE A 87 -23.44 -2.04 7.09
CA PHE A 87 -22.25 -1.50 7.76
C PHE A 87 -22.55 -1.32 9.26
N ARG A 88 -21.55 -1.59 10.08
CA ARG A 88 -21.60 -1.38 11.52
C ARG A 88 -20.43 -0.49 11.90
N TRP A 89 -20.72 0.77 12.11
CA TRP A 89 -19.78 1.79 12.52
C TRP A 89 -19.68 1.85 14.05
N GLU A 90 -18.53 2.25 14.57
CA GLU A 90 -18.29 2.36 16.01
C GLU A 90 -18.54 1.06 16.78
N GLU A 91 -18.45 -0.08 16.08
CA GLU A 91 -18.63 -1.40 16.64
C GLU A 91 -17.34 -2.22 16.44
N LYS A 92 -16.64 -2.50 17.53
CA LYS A 92 -15.33 -3.14 17.52
C LYS A 92 -15.46 -4.65 17.65
N VAL A 93 -14.89 -5.38 16.71
CA VAL A 93 -14.75 -6.85 16.85
C VAL A 93 -13.74 -7.15 17.97
N THR A 94 -14.18 -7.91 18.97
CA THR A 94 -13.40 -8.27 20.16
C THR A 94 -12.94 -9.72 20.16
N ASN A 95 -13.70 -10.62 19.52
CA ASN A 95 -13.35 -12.02 19.39
C ASN A 95 -13.98 -12.64 18.14
N ILE A 96 -13.38 -13.72 17.65
CA ILE A 96 -13.95 -14.60 16.63
C ILE A 96 -13.85 -16.04 17.15
N ASP A 97 -14.95 -16.76 17.08
CA ASP A 97 -14.98 -18.21 17.35
C ASP A 97 -15.15 -18.96 16.02
N PHE A 98 -14.05 -19.52 15.52
CA PHE A 98 -14.06 -20.26 14.25
C PHE A 98 -14.81 -21.59 14.34
N ASN A 99 -14.88 -22.20 15.54
CA ASN A 99 -15.57 -23.46 15.72
C ASN A 99 -17.10 -23.30 15.73
N LYS A 100 -17.56 -22.16 16.28
CA LYS A 100 -19.00 -21.84 16.33
C LYS A 100 -19.45 -20.99 15.13
N GLN A 101 -18.51 -20.51 14.32
CA GLN A 101 -18.78 -19.55 13.25
C GLN A 101 -19.45 -18.25 13.77
N GLU A 102 -18.89 -17.71 14.85
CA GLU A 102 -19.41 -16.51 15.53
C GLU A 102 -18.38 -15.39 15.59
N VAL A 103 -18.86 -14.17 15.38
CA VAL A 103 -18.09 -12.93 15.58
C VAL A 103 -18.69 -12.19 16.77
N TYR A 104 -17.86 -11.82 17.72
CA TYR A 104 -18.24 -11.02 18.89
C TYR A 104 -17.70 -9.61 18.73
N THR A 105 -18.54 -8.67 19.04
CA THR A 105 -18.17 -7.24 19.10
C THR A 105 -18.27 -6.75 20.54
N ASP A 106 -18.00 -5.49 20.78
CA ASP A 106 -18.18 -4.85 22.09
C ASP A 106 -19.66 -4.67 22.48
N ILE A 107 -20.59 -4.74 21.51
CA ILE A 107 -22.02 -4.51 21.72
C ILE A 107 -22.94 -5.63 21.16
N SER A 108 -22.43 -6.55 20.36
CA SER A 108 -23.25 -7.54 19.64
C SER A 108 -22.52 -8.86 19.38
N GLN A 109 -23.28 -9.83 18.85
CA GLN A 109 -22.77 -11.11 18.37
C GLN A 109 -23.47 -11.49 17.07
N PHE A 110 -22.72 -12.10 16.13
CA PHE A 110 -23.23 -12.51 14.82
C PHE A 110 -22.71 -13.90 14.46
N ASN A 111 -23.57 -14.68 13.79
CA ASN A 111 -23.14 -15.87 13.08
C ASN A 111 -22.71 -15.51 11.65
N TYR A 112 -21.84 -16.32 11.06
CA TYR A 112 -21.42 -16.17 9.68
C TYR A 112 -21.30 -17.53 8.97
N ASP A 113 -21.60 -17.56 7.70
CA ASP A 113 -21.32 -18.71 6.82
C ASP A 113 -19.89 -18.61 6.23
N GLN A 114 -19.48 -17.39 5.87
CA GLN A 114 -18.14 -17.10 5.39
C GLN A 114 -17.60 -15.84 6.06
N LEU A 115 -16.32 -15.87 6.42
CA LEU A 115 -15.63 -14.77 7.05
C LEU A 115 -14.47 -14.28 6.18
N ILE A 116 -14.47 -12.98 5.86
CA ILE A 116 -13.33 -12.30 5.27
C ILE A 116 -12.67 -11.44 6.33
N PHE A 117 -11.42 -11.76 6.67
CA PHE A 117 -10.64 -11.05 7.69
C PHE A 117 -9.75 -10.00 7.04
N GLY A 118 -10.12 -8.72 7.16
CA GLY A 118 -9.44 -7.60 6.51
C GLY A 118 -9.22 -6.42 7.46
N VAL A 119 -8.62 -6.65 8.62
CA VAL A 119 -8.53 -5.69 9.73
C VAL A 119 -7.46 -4.60 9.58
N GLY A 120 -6.64 -4.66 8.53
CA GLY A 120 -5.59 -3.67 8.26
C GLY A 120 -4.54 -3.55 9.37
N LYS A 121 -3.81 -2.43 9.40
CA LYS A 121 -2.76 -2.17 10.40
C LYS A 121 -3.31 -2.18 11.84
N SER A 122 -4.50 -1.62 12.04
CA SER A 122 -5.13 -1.50 13.37
C SER A 122 -5.48 -2.85 14.01
N GLY A 123 -5.65 -3.88 13.20
CA GLY A 123 -6.01 -5.20 13.68
C GLY A 123 -4.84 -6.19 13.78
N ILE A 124 -3.58 -5.74 13.62
CA ILE A 124 -2.42 -6.66 13.66
C ILE A 124 -2.35 -7.44 14.97
N ASP A 125 -2.48 -6.78 16.11
CA ASP A 125 -2.43 -7.44 17.43
C ASP A 125 -3.63 -8.38 17.63
N PHE A 126 -4.79 -8.01 17.12
CA PHE A 126 -5.96 -8.88 17.11
C PHE A 126 -5.73 -10.11 16.23
N GLY A 127 -5.17 -9.94 15.03
CA GLY A 127 -4.81 -11.04 14.14
C GLY A 127 -3.78 -12.00 14.76
N LYS A 128 -2.76 -11.49 15.45
CA LYS A 128 -1.78 -12.29 16.17
C LYS A 128 -2.45 -13.16 17.26
N LYS A 129 -3.30 -12.54 18.09
CA LYS A 129 -4.04 -13.27 19.13
C LYS A 129 -4.91 -14.38 18.57
N LEU A 130 -5.57 -14.16 17.43
CA LEU A 130 -6.35 -15.20 16.76
C LEU A 130 -5.45 -16.31 16.20
N ALA A 131 -4.33 -15.97 15.59
CA ALA A 131 -3.38 -16.93 15.06
C ALA A 131 -2.82 -17.83 16.19
N GLU A 132 -2.44 -17.24 17.30
CA GLU A 132 -2.00 -17.99 18.50
C GLU A 132 -3.10 -18.88 19.06
N LYS A 133 -4.32 -18.34 19.24
CA LYS A 133 -5.47 -19.07 19.80
C LYS A 133 -5.85 -20.30 18.98
N TYR A 134 -5.76 -20.21 17.66
CA TYR A 134 -6.20 -21.27 16.74
C TYR A 134 -5.02 -22.00 16.07
N GLU A 135 -3.81 -21.79 16.56
CA GLU A 135 -2.57 -22.42 16.04
C GLU A 135 -2.43 -22.26 14.52
N LEU A 136 -2.81 -21.08 13.98
CA LEU A 136 -2.72 -20.83 12.56
C LEU A 136 -1.24 -20.69 12.13
N PRO A 137 -0.86 -21.27 11.01
CA PRO A 137 0.51 -21.15 10.52
C PRO A 137 0.87 -19.72 10.21
N THR A 138 1.96 -19.23 10.78
CA THR A 138 2.50 -17.89 10.56
C THR A 138 3.94 -17.95 10.12
N GLU A 139 4.33 -17.06 9.22
CA GLU A 139 5.72 -16.92 8.78
C GLU A 139 6.22 -15.49 9.03
N PRO A 140 7.42 -15.34 9.61
CA PRO A 140 8.04 -14.02 9.72
C PRO A 140 8.34 -13.48 8.30
N LYS A 141 8.00 -12.23 8.06
CA LYS A 141 8.31 -11.54 6.80
C LYS A 141 9.50 -10.60 6.99
N SER A 142 10.09 -10.17 5.85
CA SER A 142 11.12 -9.14 5.84
C SER A 142 10.59 -7.82 6.42
N VAL A 143 11.48 -7.04 7.03
CA VAL A 143 11.19 -5.67 7.46
C VAL A 143 11.52 -4.72 6.33
N GLN A 144 10.67 -3.71 6.12
CA GLN A 144 10.93 -2.62 5.20
C GLN A 144 10.98 -1.31 5.98
N ILE A 145 12.11 -0.62 5.90
CA ILE A 145 12.34 0.68 6.51
C ILE A 145 12.88 1.64 5.46
N GLY A 146 12.53 2.91 5.56
CA GLY A 146 13.00 3.86 4.55
C GLY A 146 12.61 5.29 4.81
N VAL A 147 12.87 6.11 3.81
CA VAL A 147 12.60 7.55 3.82
C VAL A 147 11.76 7.92 2.61
N ARG A 148 10.97 8.99 2.75
CA ARG A 148 10.33 9.62 1.61
C ARG A 148 11.17 10.81 1.16
N PHE A 149 11.48 10.82 -0.11
CA PHE A 149 12.24 11.86 -0.77
C PHE A 149 11.31 12.74 -1.60
N GLU A 150 11.53 14.05 -1.56
CA GLU A 150 10.82 15.03 -2.39
C GLU A 150 11.80 16.00 -3.02
N ALA A 151 11.61 16.32 -4.31
CA ALA A 151 12.41 17.29 -5.03
C ALA A 151 11.66 17.85 -6.26
N PRO A 152 12.16 18.94 -6.88
CA PRO A 152 11.64 19.42 -8.16
C PRO A 152 11.69 18.34 -9.23
N GLN A 153 10.56 18.11 -9.90
CA GLN A 153 10.35 17.05 -10.89
C GLN A 153 11.40 17.02 -11.99
N LYS A 154 11.89 18.21 -12.41
CA LYS A 154 12.91 18.35 -13.47
C LYS A 154 14.16 17.51 -13.24
N HIS A 155 14.51 17.21 -11.98
CA HIS A 155 15.67 16.38 -11.65
C HIS A 155 15.46 14.89 -11.92
N PHE A 156 14.19 14.47 -12.01
CA PHE A 156 13.79 13.08 -12.24
C PHE A 156 13.08 12.86 -13.57
N GLN A 157 13.01 13.90 -14.42
CA GLN A 157 12.24 13.86 -15.65
C GLN A 157 12.59 12.67 -16.52
N LYS A 158 13.87 12.34 -16.69
CA LYS A 158 14.33 11.18 -17.47
C LYS A 158 13.80 9.84 -16.98
N LEU A 159 13.56 9.69 -15.67
CA LEU A 159 12.96 8.50 -15.07
C LEU A 159 11.44 8.50 -15.22
N ILE A 160 10.83 9.66 -15.05
CA ILE A 160 9.38 9.85 -15.16
C ILE A 160 8.92 9.62 -16.61
N ASP A 161 9.70 10.04 -17.60
CA ASP A 161 9.44 9.79 -19.01
C ASP A 161 9.48 8.31 -19.37
N VAL A 162 10.24 7.50 -18.61
CA VAL A 162 10.28 6.05 -18.78
C VAL A 162 9.07 5.39 -18.12
N SER A 163 8.72 5.79 -16.91
CA SER A 163 7.60 5.24 -16.15
C SER A 163 7.12 6.25 -15.12
N TYR A 164 5.81 6.47 -15.05
CA TYR A 164 5.20 7.33 -14.05
C TYR A 164 5.60 6.92 -12.62
N ASP A 165 5.57 5.65 -12.31
CA ASP A 165 5.97 5.08 -11.03
C ASP A 165 7.19 4.16 -11.25
N PHE A 166 8.35 4.75 -11.46
CA PHE A 166 9.58 4.02 -11.67
C PHE A 166 9.96 3.20 -10.42
N LYS A 167 10.19 1.92 -10.61
CA LYS A 167 10.61 0.99 -9.55
C LYS A 167 12.07 0.60 -9.75
N LEU A 168 12.96 1.47 -9.33
CA LEU A 168 14.38 1.16 -9.24
C LEU A 168 14.61 0.18 -8.09
N TYR A 169 15.49 -0.79 -8.30
CA TYR A 169 15.87 -1.71 -7.23
C TYR A 169 17.35 -2.10 -7.31
N ARG A 170 17.93 -2.39 -6.17
CA ARG A 170 19.27 -2.95 -6.05
C ARG A 170 19.30 -3.96 -4.91
N LYS A 171 19.90 -5.12 -5.18
CA LYS A 171 20.07 -6.20 -4.19
C LYS A 171 21.49 -6.24 -3.68
N TYR A 172 21.62 -6.52 -2.41
CA TYR A 172 22.89 -6.79 -1.70
C TYR A 172 22.71 -8.16 -1.03
N ASP A 173 22.83 -9.21 -1.81
CA ASP A 173 22.49 -10.57 -1.37
C ASP A 173 23.43 -11.07 -0.26
N ASP A 174 24.70 -10.66 -0.29
CA ASP A 174 25.71 -10.88 0.77
C ASP A 174 25.29 -10.31 2.13
N LYS A 175 24.47 -9.26 2.13
CA LYS A 175 23.97 -8.56 3.34
C LYS A 175 22.52 -8.90 3.69
N GLY A 176 21.85 -9.72 2.89
CA GLY A 176 20.41 -9.97 3.06
C GLY A 176 19.52 -8.74 2.92
N VAL A 177 20.01 -7.71 2.19
CA VAL A 177 19.34 -6.41 2.05
C VAL A 177 19.02 -6.13 0.59
N SER A 178 17.89 -5.48 0.35
CA SER A 178 17.58 -4.89 -0.95
C SER A 178 17.02 -3.48 -0.80
N LEU A 179 17.38 -2.60 -1.74
CA LEU A 179 16.84 -1.24 -1.84
C LEU A 179 15.88 -1.16 -3.01
N ARG A 180 14.81 -0.38 -2.85
CA ARG A 180 13.89 -0.08 -3.96
C ARG A 180 13.25 1.29 -3.82
N SER A 181 12.95 1.93 -4.95
CA SER A 181 12.01 3.05 -4.95
C SER A 181 10.57 2.55 -4.74
N PHE A 182 9.74 3.41 -4.15
CA PHE A 182 8.38 3.05 -3.78
C PHE A 182 7.43 4.25 -3.94
N CYS A 183 6.27 4.00 -4.55
CA CYS A 183 5.15 4.93 -4.60
C CYS A 183 5.54 6.34 -5.08
N THR A 184 5.94 6.44 -6.34
CA THR A 184 6.30 7.70 -6.98
C THR A 184 5.04 8.51 -7.29
N ASN A 185 5.10 9.81 -7.00
CA ASN A 185 4.05 10.78 -7.30
C ASN A 185 4.67 11.97 -8.03
N ASN A 186 4.03 12.44 -9.08
CA ASN A 186 4.57 13.48 -9.99
C ASN A 186 3.54 14.57 -10.26
N ASN A 187 3.98 15.75 -10.66
CA ASN A 187 3.22 16.93 -11.09
C ASN A 187 2.42 17.63 -9.98
N ALA A 188 1.52 16.95 -9.33
CA ALA A 188 0.74 17.44 -8.19
C ALA A 188 1.05 16.52 -6.99
N ALA A 189 2.35 16.44 -6.67
CA ALA A 189 2.91 15.54 -5.69
C ALA A 189 2.97 16.20 -4.31
N TYR A 190 2.37 15.55 -3.32
CA TYR A 190 2.33 15.99 -1.93
C TYR A 190 2.80 14.89 -1.01
N VAL A 191 3.41 15.28 0.10
CA VAL A 191 3.76 14.39 1.20
C VAL A 191 2.81 14.69 2.35
N ALA A 192 2.16 13.65 2.88
CA ALA A 192 1.31 13.75 4.05
C ALA A 192 1.87 12.91 5.20
N ALA A 193 1.85 13.48 6.39
CA ALA A 193 2.12 12.74 7.61
C ALA A 193 0.86 11.99 8.03
N GLU A 194 1.00 10.71 8.27
CA GLU A 194 -0.07 9.85 8.77
C GLU A 194 0.29 9.35 10.17
N HIS A 195 -0.61 9.58 11.11
CA HIS A 195 -0.47 9.09 12.48
C HIS A 195 -1.16 7.74 12.62
N THR A 196 -0.41 6.71 12.98
CA THR A 196 -0.94 5.37 13.22
C THR A 196 -0.28 4.77 14.45
N TYR A 197 -1.04 4.49 15.50
CA TYR A 197 -0.57 3.84 16.74
C TYR A 197 0.58 4.55 17.46
N GLY A 198 0.59 5.89 17.46
CA GLY A 198 1.67 6.67 18.04
C GLY A 198 2.89 6.84 17.13
N ASP A 199 2.92 6.16 15.99
CA ASP A 199 3.95 6.33 14.98
C ASP A 199 3.52 7.34 13.92
N ILE A 200 4.48 8.08 13.38
CA ILE A 200 4.26 8.97 12.23
C ILE A 200 4.91 8.34 11.01
N SER A 201 4.15 8.20 9.95
CA SER A 201 4.66 7.79 8.64
C SER A 201 4.39 8.84 7.58
N TYR A 202 5.24 8.91 6.56
CA TYR A 202 5.05 9.81 5.43
C TYR A 202 4.62 9.05 4.20
N ASN A 203 3.42 9.38 3.69
CA ASN A 203 2.91 8.85 2.44
C ASN A 203 2.89 9.92 1.35
N GLY A 204 3.05 9.49 0.11
CA GLY A 204 2.94 10.35 -1.04
C GLY A 204 1.54 10.31 -1.63
N HIS A 205 1.09 11.47 -2.06
CA HIS A 205 -0.18 11.69 -2.73
C HIS A 205 0.04 12.33 -4.08
N ALA A 206 -0.69 11.88 -5.08
CA ALA A 206 -0.76 12.53 -6.39
C ALA A 206 -2.20 12.96 -6.65
N LYS A 207 -2.40 14.25 -6.83
CA LYS A 207 -3.70 14.83 -7.11
C LYS A 207 -3.89 14.99 -8.62
N LYS A 208 -5.13 14.98 -9.07
CA LYS A 208 -5.52 15.11 -10.47
C LYS A 208 -5.99 16.51 -10.83
N ASP A 209 -6.69 17.19 -9.93
CA ASP A 209 -7.18 18.54 -10.18
C ASP A 209 -6.02 19.49 -10.49
N PRO A 210 -6.05 20.19 -11.63
CA PRO A 210 -4.97 21.08 -12.08
C PRO A 210 -4.59 22.18 -11.07
N SER A 211 -5.51 22.57 -10.19
CA SER A 211 -5.25 23.57 -9.14
C SER A 211 -4.18 23.15 -8.13
N TYR A 212 -3.91 21.84 -8.03
CA TYR A 212 -2.89 21.30 -7.14
C TYR A 212 -1.52 21.12 -7.78
N ARG A 213 -1.34 21.52 -9.04
CA ARG A 213 -0.06 21.35 -9.74
C ARG A 213 1.06 22.14 -9.05
N ASN A 214 2.19 21.47 -8.80
CA ASN A 214 3.31 22.05 -8.05
C ASN A 214 4.70 21.71 -8.60
N ASP A 215 4.78 21.05 -9.74
CA ASP A 215 6.04 20.66 -10.43
C ASP A 215 7.03 19.90 -9.52
N MET A 216 6.53 19.23 -8.48
CA MET A 216 7.29 18.39 -7.58
C MET A 216 7.12 16.92 -7.90
N THR A 217 8.08 16.12 -7.47
CA THR A 217 7.97 14.66 -7.40
C THR A 217 8.41 14.18 -6.03
N ASN A 218 7.77 13.14 -5.55
CA ASN A 218 8.22 12.44 -4.35
C ASN A 218 8.12 10.92 -4.54
N PHE A 219 8.98 10.20 -3.85
CA PHE A 219 8.96 8.74 -3.80
C PHE A 219 9.61 8.23 -2.50
N GLY A 220 9.22 7.05 -2.08
CA GLY A 220 9.90 6.36 -0.99
C GLY A 220 11.16 5.67 -1.48
N ILE A 221 12.18 5.63 -0.65
CA ILE A 221 13.34 4.73 -0.79
C ILE A 221 13.25 3.76 0.36
N LEU A 222 12.95 2.50 0.07
CA LEU A 222 12.79 1.45 1.07
C LEU A 222 13.97 0.49 1.04
N MET A 223 14.46 0.18 2.22
CA MET A 223 15.39 -0.91 2.48
C MET A 223 14.59 -2.10 3.02
N GLU A 224 14.64 -3.21 2.31
CA GLU A 224 14.10 -4.47 2.78
C GLU A 224 15.23 -5.27 3.44
N ILE A 225 15.01 -5.69 4.69
CA ILE A 225 15.95 -6.47 5.49
C ILE A 225 15.31 -7.84 5.73
N ARG A 226 16.01 -8.89 5.29
CA ARG A 226 15.56 -10.27 5.40
C ARG A 226 16.21 -10.97 6.61
N ASN A 227 15.65 -12.10 7.00
CA ASN A 227 16.17 -12.96 8.06
C ASN A 227 16.29 -12.29 9.43
N ILE A 228 15.34 -11.42 9.74
CA ILE A 228 15.23 -10.82 11.06
C ILE A 228 14.35 -11.74 11.93
N ASP A 229 14.89 -12.15 13.05
CA ASP A 229 14.10 -12.78 14.09
C ASP A 229 13.17 -11.73 14.73
N LYS A 230 11.88 -12.07 14.89
CA LYS A 230 10.84 -11.15 15.39
C LYS A 230 10.77 -9.79 14.64
N PRO A 231 10.47 -9.80 13.35
CA PRO A 231 10.57 -8.59 12.50
C PRO A 231 9.69 -7.43 12.98
N PHE A 232 8.58 -7.70 13.64
CA PHE A 232 7.70 -6.68 14.18
C PHE A 232 8.32 -5.95 15.38
N ASP A 233 8.88 -6.69 16.32
CA ASP A 233 9.53 -6.10 17.51
C ASP A 233 10.78 -5.31 17.11
N TRP A 234 11.55 -5.86 16.17
CA TRP A 234 12.72 -5.20 15.62
C TRP A 234 12.33 -3.86 14.93
N SER A 235 11.29 -3.85 14.13
CA SER A 235 10.87 -2.64 13.42
C SER A 235 10.41 -1.56 14.39
N ARG A 236 9.68 -1.92 15.44
CA ARG A 236 9.27 -0.98 16.50
C ARG A 236 10.46 -0.39 17.23
N ALA A 237 11.41 -1.21 17.66
CA ALA A 237 12.63 -0.73 18.33
C ALA A 237 13.48 0.18 17.43
N ALA A 238 13.56 -0.13 16.12
CA ALA A 238 14.27 0.72 15.17
C ALA A 238 13.61 2.09 15.01
N VAL A 239 12.28 2.16 14.97
CA VAL A 239 11.51 3.42 14.92
C VAL A 239 11.74 4.25 16.18
N GLU A 240 11.59 3.65 17.36
CA GLU A 240 11.81 4.32 18.63
C GLU A 240 13.22 4.92 18.71
N LYS A 241 14.24 4.17 18.31
CA LYS A 241 15.61 4.65 18.28
C LYS A 241 15.79 5.84 17.33
N LEU A 242 15.25 5.78 16.12
CA LEU A 242 15.32 6.86 15.14
C LEU A 242 14.60 8.12 15.60
N GLN A 243 13.47 7.99 16.29
CA GLN A 243 12.73 9.11 16.86
C GLN A 243 13.50 9.78 18.00
N HIS A 244 14.15 9.00 18.86
CA HIS A 244 14.94 9.52 19.99
C HIS A 244 16.23 10.25 19.54
N GLU A 245 16.84 9.84 18.45
CA GLU A 245 18.06 10.47 17.93
C GLU A 245 17.78 11.81 17.20
N GLY A 246 16.53 12.29 17.20
CA GLY A 246 16.15 13.60 16.63
C GLY A 246 16.30 13.70 15.13
N VAL A 247 16.54 12.57 14.47
CA VAL A 247 16.48 12.47 13.03
C VAL A 247 14.99 12.47 12.68
N GLY A 248 14.49 13.48 12.00
CA GLY A 248 13.09 13.59 11.57
C GLY A 248 12.67 12.52 10.55
N LEU A 249 13.07 11.29 10.80
CA LEU A 249 12.77 10.10 10.01
C LEU A 249 11.58 9.43 10.66
N PHE A 250 10.51 9.39 9.91
CA PHE A 250 9.26 8.82 10.34
C PHE A 250 8.97 7.57 9.51
N TYR A 251 8.50 6.55 10.17
CA TYR A 251 8.39 5.22 9.61
C TYR A 251 6.99 4.65 9.78
N SER A 252 6.52 3.94 8.79
CA SER A 252 5.37 3.05 8.89
C SER A 252 5.84 1.60 8.81
N PRO A 253 5.56 0.75 9.83
CA PRO A 253 5.78 -0.67 9.69
C PRO A 253 4.90 -1.19 8.55
N SER A 254 5.56 -1.78 7.58
CA SER A 254 5.03 -2.53 6.43
C SER A 254 3.55 -2.37 6.09
N GLN A 255 3.27 -1.71 4.99
CA GLN A 255 2.05 -1.89 4.23
C GLN A 255 2.11 -3.25 3.48
N ARG A 256 2.06 -4.37 4.21
CA ARG A 256 1.87 -5.70 3.60
C ARG A 256 0.97 -6.55 4.46
#